data_b7176f767cb4c61ed9dd914cafd987fa
#
_entry.id   b7176f767cb4c61ed9dd914cafd987fa
#
_cell.length_a   1.000
_cell.length_b   1.000
_cell.length_c   1.000
_cell.angle_alpha   90.00
_cell.angle_beta   90.00
_cell.angle_gamma   90.00
#
_symmetry.space_group_name_H-M   'P 1'
#
loop_
_entity.id
_entity.type
_entity.pdbx_description
1 polymer ?
#
loop_
_entity_poly.entity_id
_entity_poly.type
_entity_poly.pdbx_seq_one_letter_code
_entity_poly.pdbx_strand_id
1 'polypeptide(L)'
;MRTEMDISIEKLKEQMCEVGRRIWRRGYCAGNEGNHSVRIGQDRVLCTPTGISKGFLEPDDICIINLEGQQIELNQNQQRPTSEVLVHLAIYKHRPDVRAVIHSHPPHATAFAVADVALPQGIHPEAEIFLGKVPTAKFAMPSTQALPDSIIPLIGDQ
;
A
#
# COMPACT_ATOMS: atom_id res chain seq x y z
N MET A 1 -2.97 -7.78 27.64
CA MET A 1 -4.08 -7.77 26.67
C MET A 1 -4.38 -6.32 26.33
N ARG A 2 -3.96 -5.82 25.16
CA ARG A 2 -4.44 -4.53 24.65
C ARG A 2 -5.84 -4.80 24.13
N THR A 3 -6.85 -4.16 24.72
CA THR A 3 -8.19 -4.08 24.16
C THR A 3 -8.07 -3.55 22.73
N GLU A 4 -8.45 -4.35 21.72
CA GLU A 4 -8.67 -3.86 20.38
C GLU A 4 -9.72 -2.75 20.49
N MET A 5 -9.28 -1.50 20.35
CA MET A 5 -10.20 -0.40 20.13
C MET A 5 -10.81 -0.64 18.75
N ASP A 6 -12.09 -0.95 18.70
CA ASP A 6 -12.88 -1.03 17.46
C ASP A 6 -12.88 0.36 16.81
N ILE A 7 -11.88 0.61 15.96
CA ILE A 7 -11.82 1.85 15.18
C ILE A 7 -12.89 1.74 14.11
N SER A 8 -13.82 2.69 14.08
CA SER A 8 -14.86 2.71 13.06
C SER A 8 -14.27 2.77 11.64
N ILE A 9 -14.98 2.23 10.66
CA ILE A 9 -14.56 2.27 9.25
C ILE A 9 -14.36 3.72 8.79
N GLU A 10 -15.23 4.63 9.19
CA GLU A 10 -15.09 6.06 8.85
C GLU A 10 -13.81 6.66 9.42
N LYS A 11 -13.46 6.33 10.64
CA LYS A 11 -12.19 6.77 11.24
C LYS A 11 -10.97 6.21 10.50
N LEU A 12 -11.04 4.97 10.03
CA LEU A 12 -9.97 4.38 9.21
C LEU A 12 -9.86 5.09 7.86
N LYS A 13 -10.97 5.43 7.20
CA LYS A 13 -10.97 6.22 5.96
C LYS A 13 -10.32 7.58 6.16
N GLU A 14 -10.66 8.31 7.23
CA GLU A 14 -10.02 9.57 7.60
C GLU A 14 -8.49 9.41 7.79
N GLN A 15 -8.08 8.36 8.49
CA GLN A 15 -6.65 8.06 8.69
C GLN A 15 -5.94 7.72 7.38
N MET A 16 -6.58 6.98 6.48
CA MET A 16 -6.05 6.69 5.15
C MET A 16 -5.85 7.99 4.35
N CYS A 17 -6.80 8.91 4.37
CA CYS A 17 -6.66 10.21 3.73
C CYS A 17 -5.50 11.03 4.33
N GLU A 18 -5.33 11.00 5.64
CA GLU A 18 -4.21 11.68 6.30
C GLU A 18 -2.85 11.04 5.93
N VAL A 19 -2.76 9.72 5.87
CA VAL A 19 -1.55 9.02 5.36
C VAL A 19 -1.27 9.45 3.92
N GLY A 20 -2.29 9.51 3.07
CA GLY A 20 -2.18 10.00 1.70
C GLY A 20 -1.57 11.42 1.63
N ARG A 21 -2.08 12.34 2.44
CA ARG A 21 -1.53 13.71 2.54
C ARG A 21 -0.07 13.73 3.00
N ARG A 22 0.30 12.88 3.96
CA ARG A 22 1.69 12.81 4.47
C ARG A 22 2.67 12.35 3.41
N ILE A 23 2.36 11.27 2.69
CA ILE A 23 3.23 10.75 1.62
C ILE A 23 3.31 11.72 0.44
N TRP A 24 2.22 12.42 0.10
CA TRP A 24 2.21 13.46 -0.92
C TRP A 24 3.08 14.67 -0.52
N ARG A 25 2.92 15.19 0.70
CA ARG A 25 3.75 16.30 1.22
C ARG A 25 5.23 15.98 1.28
N ARG A 26 5.59 14.70 1.43
CA ARG A 26 6.97 14.23 1.39
C ARG A 26 7.50 14.06 -0.04
N GLY A 27 6.68 14.27 -1.05
CA GLY A 27 7.05 14.05 -2.46
C GLY A 27 7.19 12.57 -2.83
N TYR A 28 6.55 11.67 -2.08
CA TYR A 28 6.58 10.23 -2.36
C TYR A 28 5.50 9.79 -3.34
N CYS A 29 4.57 10.69 -3.66
CA CYS A 29 3.57 10.57 -4.70
C CYS A 29 3.39 11.96 -5.30
N ALA A 30 3.86 12.20 -6.52
CA ALA A 30 3.81 13.52 -7.16
C ALA A 30 2.50 13.75 -7.90
N GLY A 31 1.99 12.74 -8.60
CA GLY A 31 0.73 12.78 -9.35
C GLY A 31 -0.33 11.84 -8.75
N ASN A 32 -0.78 10.89 -9.55
CA ASN A 32 -1.81 9.91 -9.17
C ASN A 32 -1.24 8.56 -8.72
N GLU A 33 0.07 8.39 -8.80
CA GLU A 33 0.79 7.18 -8.41
C GLU A 33 0.71 6.92 -6.91
N GLY A 34 1.11 5.71 -6.53
CA GLY A 34 1.02 5.25 -5.17
C GLY A 34 -0.42 4.85 -4.78
N ASN A 35 -0.53 4.00 -3.81
CA ASN A 35 -1.80 3.52 -3.29
C ASN A 35 -1.58 2.89 -1.92
N HIS A 36 -2.63 2.81 -1.11
CA HIS A 36 -2.57 2.15 0.17
C HIS A 36 -3.91 1.50 0.51
N SER A 37 -3.83 0.51 1.37
CA SER A 37 -4.98 -0.27 1.79
C SER A 37 -4.90 -0.67 3.24
N VAL A 38 -6.05 -1.00 3.85
CA VAL A 38 -6.18 -1.48 5.22
C VAL A 38 -7.15 -2.64 5.26
N ARG A 39 -6.72 -3.77 5.83
CA ARG A 39 -7.60 -4.91 6.09
C ARG A 39 -8.50 -4.61 7.29
N ILE A 40 -9.81 -4.70 7.10
CA ILE A 40 -10.83 -4.40 8.13
C ILE A 40 -11.63 -5.64 8.55
N GLY A 41 -11.33 -6.81 8.01
CA GLY A 41 -12.00 -8.06 8.32
C GLY A 41 -11.34 -9.25 7.63
N GLN A 42 -11.95 -10.42 7.75
CA GLN A 42 -11.43 -11.63 7.10
C GLN A 42 -11.40 -11.49 5.58
N ASP A 43 -12.46 -10.91 5.01
CA ASP A 43 -12.64 -10.74 3.57
C ASP A 43 -13.04 -9.29 3.21
N ARG A 44 -12.51 -8.30 3.93
CA ARG A 44 -12.82 -6.88 3.66
C ARG A 44 -11.56 -6.04 3.76
N VAL A 45 -11.33 -5.22 2.74
CA VAL A 45 -10.18 -4.33 2.62
C VAL A 45 -10.66 -2.95 2.17
N LEU A 46 -10.24 -1.91 2.89
CA LEU A 46 -10.30 -0.53 2.40
C LEU A 46 -9.12 -0.30 1.46
N CYS A 47 -9.34 0.33 0.32
CA CYS A 47 -8.24 0.73 -0.57
C CYS A 47 -8.50 2.09 -1.21
N THR A 48 -7.41 2.77 -1.55
CA THR A 48 -7.48 4.03 -2.29
C THR A 48 -8.00 3.81 -3.70
N PRO A 49 -8.69 4.81 -4.27
CA PRO A 49 -9.18 4.73 -5.64
C PRO A 49 -8.05 4.89 -6.66
N THR A 50 -8.32 4.49 -7.90
CA THR A 50 -7.49 4.83 -9.05
C THR A 50 -7.71 6.28 -9.48
N GLY A 51 -6.67 6.90 -10.08
CA GLY A 51 -6.80 8.20 -10.76
C GLY A 51 -6.87 9.44 -9.85
N ILE A 52 -6.83 9.28 -8.52
CA ILE A 52 -6.84 10.39 -7.57
C ILE A 52 -5.47 10.53 -6.90
N SER A 53 -4.96 11.77 -6.87
CA SER A 53 -3.74 12.09 -6.11
C SER A 53 -3.95 11.85 -4.61
N LYS A 54 -2.99 11.19 -3.98
CA LYS A 54 -3.08 10.79 -2.56
C LYS A 54 -3.13 11.97 -1.60
N GLY A 55 -2.70 13.14 -2.05
CA GLY A 55 -2.81 14.40 -1.28
C GLY A 55 -4.21 14.99 -1.18
N PHE A 56 -5.12 14.55 -2.05
CA PHE A 56 -6.46 15.13 -2.20
C PHE A 56 -7.58 14.10 -2.00
N LEU A 57 -7.27 12.96 -1.38
CA LEU A 57 -8.26 11.94 -1.04
C LEU A 57 -9.24 12.47 0.01
N GLU A 58 -10.50 12.12 -0.17
CA GLU A 58 -11.57 12.28 0.80
C GLU A 58 -12.07 10.91 1.30
N PRO A 59 -12.64 10.80 2.50
CA PRO A 59 -13.18 9.54 3.02
C PRO A 59 -14.17 8.86 2.07
N ASP A 60 -14.96 9.65 1.34
CA ASP A 60 -15.97 9.20 0.39
C ASP A 60 -15.39 8.64 -0.92
N ASP A 61 -14.07 8.79 -1.15
CA ASP A 61 -13.37 8.18 -2.27
C ASP A 61 -12.91 6.76 -1.98
N ILE A 62 -12.77 6.40 -0.68
CA ILE A 62 -12.18 5.12 -0.28
C ILE A 62 -13.10 3.96 -0.65
N CYS A 63 -12.54 3.01 -1.39
CA CYS A 63 -13.25 1.82 -1.87
C CYS A 63 -13.21 0.70 -0.82
N ILE A 64 -14.27 -0.12 -0.79
CA ILE A 64 -14.32 -1.37 -0.01
C ILE A 64 -14.36 -2.54 -0.99
N ILE A 65 -13.40 -3.44 -0.84
CA ILE A 65 -13.24 -4.62 -1.70
C ILE A 65 -13.17 -5.90 -0.85
N ASN A 66 -13.39 -7.05 -1.50
CA ASN A 66 -13.08 -8.37 -0.95
C ASN A 66 -11.65 -8.80 -1.31
N LEU A 67 -11.20 -9.95 -0.83
CA LEU A 67 -9.86 -10.50 -1.12
C LEU A 67 -9.72 -11.04 -2.56
N GLU A 68 -10.80 -11.09 -3.34
CA GLU A 68 -10.80 -11.35 -4.78
C GLU A 68 -10.66 -10.06 -5.61
N GLY A 69 -10.65 -8.89 -4.96
CA GLY A 69 -10.51 -7.59 -5.60
C GLY A 69 -11.82 -7.00 -6.13
N GLN A 70 -12.94 -7.61 -5.83
CA GLN A 70 -14.25 -7.11 -6.22
C GLN A 70 -14.69 -6.00 -5.27
N GLN A 71 -15.16 -4.90 -5.82
CA GLN A 71 -15.76 -3.84 -5.01
C GLN A 71 -17.12 -4.33 -4.48
N ILE A 72 -17.24 -4.44 -3.17
CA ILE A 72 -18.43 -4.99 -2.49
C ILE A 72 -19.40 -3.91 -2.00
N GLU A 73 -18.94 -2.67 -1.91
CA GLU A 73 -19.74 -1.51 -1.55
C GLU A 73 -19.34 -0.33 -2.45
N LEU A 74 -20.33 0.34 -3.03
CA LEU A 74 -20.08 1.58 -3.77
C LEU A 74 -19.78 2.70 -2.77
N ASN A 75 -18.69 3.43 -3.01
CA ASN A 75 -18.42 4.66 -2.27
C ASN A 75 -19.26 5.83 -2.82
N GLN A 76 -19.39 6.90 -2.04
CA GLN A 76 -20.28 8.01 -2.40
C GLN A 76 -19.86 8.69 -3.71
N ASN A 77 -18.56 8.79 -3.97
CA ASN A 77 -18.01 9.40 -5.17
C ASN A 77 -17.90 8.44 -6.37
N GLN A 78 -18.44 7.21 -6.26
CA GLN A 78 -18.45 6.18 -7.31
C GLN A 78 -17.06 5.87 -7.89
N GLN A 79 -16.02 6.00 -7.07
CA GLN A 79 -14.65 5.69 -7.44
C GLN A 79 -14.43 4.19 -7.59
N ARG A 80 -13.49 3.83 -8.45
CA ARG A 80 -13.05 2.45 -8.65
C ARG A 80 -11.77 2.18 -7.83
N PRO A 81 -11.57 0.95 -7.33
CA PRO A 81 -10.35 0.56 -6.64
C PRO A 81 -9.09 0.82 -7.45
N THR A 82 -7.97 1.00 -6.76
CA THR A 82 -6.66 1.12 -7.43
C THR A 82 -6.41 -0.02 -8.42
N SER A 83 -5.81 0.30 -9.56
CA SER A 83 -5.44 -0.69 -10.59
C SER A 83 -4.34 -1.66 -10.12
N GLU A 84 -3.63 -1.35 -9.05
CA GLU A 84 -2.57 -2.18 -8.46
C GLU A 84 -3.03 -3.00 -7.25
N VAL A 85 -4.32 -3.15 -7.08
CA VAL A 85 -4.92 -3.90 -5.97
C VAL A 85 -4.37 -5.33 -5.84
N LEU A 86 -3.98 -5.97 -6.95
CA LEU A 86 -3.44 -7.33 -6.96
C LEU A 86 -2.22 -7.51 -6.05
N VAL A 87 -1.33 -6.50 -5.99
CA VAL A 87 -0.17 -6.54 -5.08
C VAL A 87 -0.62 -6.56 -3.62
N HIS A 88 -1.56 -5.69 -3.26
CA HIS A 88 -2.07 -5.61 -1.88
C HIS A 88 -2.74 -6.92 -1.46
N LEU A 89 -3.58 -7.48 -2.33
CA LEU A 89 -4.29 -8.73 -2.07
C LEU A 89 -3.34 -9.92 -1.96
N ALA A 90 -2.31 -9.98 -2.81
CA ALA A 90 -1.28 -11.01 -2.73
C ALA A 90 -0.51 -10.93 -1.40
N ILE A 91 -0.15 -9.74 -0.94
CA ILE A 91 0.49 -9.52 0.36
C ILE A 91 -0.44 -9.99 1.49
N TYR A 92 -1.71 -9.61 1.49
CA TYR A 92 -2.66 -10.03 2.52
C TYR A 92 -2.91 -11.54 2.54
N LYS A 93 -2.87 -12.21 1.39
CA LYS A 93 -2.99 -13.68 1.30
C LYS A 93 -1.74 -14.38 1.81
N HIS A 94 -0.56 -13.84 1.49
CA HIS A 94 0.73 -14.40 1.91
C HIS A 94 1.03 -14.13 3.40
N ARG A 95 0.67 -12.94 3.90
CA ARG A 95 0.89 -12.46 5.27
C ARG A 95 -0.45 -12.11 5.95
N PRO A 96 -1.14 -13.09 6.54
CA PRO A 96 -2.43 -12.86 7.21
C PRO A 96 -2.34 -11.91 8.41
N ASP A 97 -1.16 -11.74 8.99
CA ASP A 97 -0.85 -10.82 10.09
C ASP A 97 -0.75 -9.35 9.62
N VAL A 98 -0.46 -9.10 8.33
CA VAL A 98 -0.37 -7.75 7.79
C VAL A 98 -1.75 -7.10 7.75
N ARG A 99 -1.85 -5.90 8.35
CA ARG A 99 -3.09 -5.13 8.45
C ARG A 99 -3.15 -3.95 7.48
N ALA A 100 -2.02 -3.47 6.98
CA ALA A 100 -1.96 -2.37 6.03
C ALA A 100 -0.82 -2.56 5.01
N VAL A 101 -1.05 -2.09 3.79
CA VAL A 101 -0.04 -2.05 2.73
C VAL A 101 0.02 -0.64 2.16
N ILE A 102 1.22 -0.10 2.02
CA ILE A 102 1.46 1.22 1.42
C ILE A 102 2.42 1.04 0.24
N HIS A 103 2.02 1.51 -0.92
CA HIS A 103 2.86 1.64 -2.11
C HIS A 103 3.07 3.13 -2.39
N SER A 104 4.31 3.54 -2.51
CA SER A 104 4.71 4.91 -2.85
C SER A 104 6.02 4.92 -3.63
N HIS A 105 6.37 6.06 -4.22
CA HIS A 105 7.56 6.22 -5.06
C HIS A 105 8.55 7.21 -4.41
N PRO A 106 9.20 6.87 -3.26
CA PRO A 106 10.19 7.75 -2.66
C PRO A 106 11.34 7.98 -3.64
N PRO A 107 11.73 9.23 -3.95
CA PRO A 107 12.65 9.53 -5.07
C PRO A 107 13.99 8.79 -4.95
N HIS A 108 14.56 8.75 -3.75
CA HIS A 108 15.87 8.09 -3.54
C HIS A 108 15.77 6.57 -3.71
N ALA A 109 14.79 5.92 -3.09
CA ALA A 109 14.61 4.46 -3.24
C ALA A 109 14.29 4.09 -4.70
N THR A 110 13.46 4.89 -5.36
CA THR A 110 13.13 4.72 -6.78
C THR A 110 14.37 4.88 -7.67
N ALA A 111 15.26 5.84 -7.37
CA ALA A 111 16.50 6.02 -8.11
C ALA A 111 17.43 4.79 -8.01
N PHE A 112 17.56 4.19 -6.81
CA PHE A 112 18.30 2.94 -6.64
C PHE A 112 17.70 1.80 -7.47
N ALA A 113 16.39 1.66 -7.44
CA ALA A 113 15.68 0.62 -8.19
C ALA A 113 15.84 0.80 -9.72
N VAL A 114 15.72 2.04 -10.22
CA VAL A 114 15.88 2.33 -11.66
C VAL A 114 17.34 2.12 -12.12
N ALA A 115 18.30 2.41 -11.24
CA ALA A 115 19.72 2.20 -11.54
C ALA A 115 20.14 0.72 -11.41
N ASP A 116 19.27 -0.17 -10.98
CA ASP A 116 19.56 -1.57 -10.64
C ASP A 116 20.70 -1.71 -9.60
N VAL A 117 20.70 -0.80 -8.62
CA VAL A 117 21.69 -0.76 -7.53
C VAL A 117 20.98 -1.17 -6.24
N ALA A 118 21.55 -2.15 -5.55
CA ALA A 118 21.01 -2.57 -4.24
C ALA A 118 21.14 -1.44 -3.20
N LEU A 119 20.12 -1.30 -2.35
CA LEU A 119 20.21 -0.43 -1.19
C LEU A 119 21.31 -0.95 -0.24
N PRO A 120 22.30 -0.11 0.13
CA PRO A 120 23.37 -0.55 1.00
C PRO A 120 22.87 -0.86 2.41
N GLN A 121 23.41 -1.91 3.02
CA GLN A 121 23.14 -2.30 4.39
C GLN A 121 24.20 -1.78 5.34
N GLY A 122 23.89 -1.70 6.64
CA GLY A 122 24.85 -1.33 7.68
C GLY A 122 25.27 0.14 7.71
N ILE A 123 24.56 1.02 7.00
CA ILE A 123 24.95 2.45 6.91
C ILE A 123 24.10 3.37 7.77
N HIS A 124 22.91 2.91 8.22
CA HIS A 124 22.00 3.72 9.03
C HIS A 124 21.32 2.84 10.09
N PRO A 125 21.64 3.05 11.39
CA PRO A 125 21.17 2.16 12.46
C PRO A 125 19.66 1.98 12.51
N GLU A 126 18.90 3.05 12.38
CA GLU A 126 17.44 2.98 12.42
C GLU A 126 16.86 2.20 11.23
N ALA A 127 17.48 2.31 10.05
CA ALA A 127 17.06 1.53 8.88
C ALA A 127 17.30 0.03 9.12
N GLU A 128 18.46 -0.33 9.68
CA GLU A 128 18.77 -1.73 10.01
C GLU A 128 17.81 -2.31 11.05
N ILE A 129 17.50 -1.54 12.11
CA ILE A 129 16.66 -1.99 13.21
C ILE A 129 15.18 -2.11 12.79
N PHE A 130 14.66 -1.16 12.00
CA PHE A 130 13.23 -1.08 11.69
C PHE A 130 12.86 -1.70 10.35
N LEU A 131 13.76 -1.72 9.37
CA LEU A 131 13.48 -2.22 8.02
C LEU A 131 14.28 -3.49 7.70
N GLY A 132 15.46 -3.66 8.31
CA GLY A 132 16.37 -4.73 7.94
C GLY A 132 16.79 -4.63 6.47
N LYS A 133 16.87 -5.77 5.79
CA LYS A 133 17.20 -5.81 4.36
C LYS A 133 15.99 -5.34 3.54
N VAL A 134 16.21 -4.31 2.70
CA VAL A 134 15.23 -3.84 1.72
C VAL A 134 15.61 -4.39 0.34
N PRO A 135 14.96 -5.45 -0.14
CA PRO A 135 15.29 -6.05 -1.44
C PRO A 135 14.69 -5.25 -2.59
N THR A 136 15.32 -5.34 -3.77
CA THR A 136 14.75 -4.85 -5.04
C THR A 136 14.15 -6.01 -5.81
N ALA A 137 12.87 -5.95 -6.12
CA ALA A 137 12.18 -6.93 -6.96
C ALA A 137 12.60 -6.76 -8.43
N LYS A 138 12.50 -7.84 -9.21
CA LYS A 138 12.63 -7.75 -10.67
C LYS A 138 11.50 -6.91 -11.24
N PHE A 139 11.82 -6.14 -12.29
CA PHE A 139 10.80 -5.37 -13.00
C PHE A 139 9.65 -6.27 -13.47
N ALA A 140 8.44 -5.82 -13.21
CA ALA A 140 7.22 -6.43 -13.72
C ALA A 140 6.20 -5.34 -14.08
N MET A 141 5.37 -5.62 -15.09
CA MET A 141 4.40 -4.65 -15.57
C MET A 141 3.32 -4.38 -14.48
N PRO A 142 3.07 -3.12 -14.12
CA PRO A 142 1.99 -2.75 -13.19
C PRO A 142 0.63 -3.29 -13.64
N SER A 143 -0.26 -3.55 -12.70
CA SER A 143 -1.61 -4.09 -12.92
C SER A 143 -1.66 -5.48 -13.57
N THR A 144 -0.56 -6.23 -13.55
CA THR A 144 -0.50 -7.64 -13.99
C THR A 144 -0.15 -8.57 -12.84
N GLN A 145 -0.42 -9.85 -12.99
CA GLN A 145 -0.05 -10.88 -11.99
C GLN A 145 1.48 -11.00 -11.82
N ALA A 146 2.25 -10.67 -12.85
CA ALA A 146 3.72 -10.69 -12.78
C ALA A 146 4.30 -9.80 -11.67
N LEU A 147 3.60 -8.68 -11.34
CA LEU A 147 4.07 -7.77 -10.31
C LEU A 147 4.01 -8.40 -8.89
N PRO A 148 2.88 -8.89 -8.37
CA PRO A 148 2.87 -9.59 -7.10
C PRO A 148 3.78 -10.83 -7.12
N ASP A 149 3.87 -11.59 -8.21
CA ASP A 149 4.76 -12.75 -8.32
C ASP A 149 6.24 -12.39 -8.16
N SER A 150 6.65 -11.19 -8.55
CA SER A 150 8.01 -10.67 -8.35
C SER A 150 8.29 -10.22 -6.91
N ILE A 151 7.27 -9.81 -6.18
CA ILE A 151 7.38 -9.19 -4.84
C ILE A 151 7.25 -10.24 -3.73
N ILE A 152 6.26 -11.13 -3.83
CA ILE A 152 5.93 -12.09 -2.77
C ILE A 152 7.13 -12.93 -2.29
N PRO A 153 8.01 -13.44 -3.18
CA PRO A 153 9.19 -14.21 -2.73
C PRO A 153 10.21 -13.42 -1.91
N LEU A 154 10.10 -12.08 -1.91
CA LEU A 154 11.01 -11.17 -1.21
C LEU A 154 10.43 -10.67 0.12
N ILE A 155 9.15 -10.91 0.37
CA ILE A 155 8.50 -10.51 1.63
C ILE A 155 8.91 -11.49 2.71
N GLY A 156 9.66 -10.98 3.71
CA GLY A 156 10.06 -11.74 4.89
C GLY A 156 8.93 -11.91 5.92
N ASP A 157 9.26 -12.61 6.98
CA ASP A 157 8.35 -12.88 8.11
C ASP A 157 8.43 -11.80 9.21
N GLN A 158 9.19 -10.72 8.99
CA GLN A 158 9.41 -9.62 9.94
C GLN A 158 8.43 -8.48 9.71
#